data_b757fa4c06360c9a6f2c256415adfd4e
#
_entry.id   b757fa4c06360c9a6f2c256415adfd4e
#
_cell.length_a   1.000
_cell.length_b   1.000
_cell.length_c   1.000
_cell.angle_alpha   90.00
_cell.angle_beta   90.00
_cell.angle_gamma   90.00
#
_symmetry.space_group_name_H-M   'P 1'
#
loop_
_entity.id
_entity.type
_entity.pdbx_description
1 polymer ?
#
loop_
_entity_poly.entity_id
_entity_poly.type
_entity_poly.pdbx_seq_one_letter_code
_entity_poly.pdbx_strand_id
1 'polypeptide(L)'
;MKIDSIIVAGYFVIVFIAGYFVSRHYKKASAGDFITGGRDRTWYQVAFALFAMAADPAIISLCGLGFLWGFYIIQWNSVHMWFTAWFAAMFIVPIYWRSRIVTTPEYLEKRFSLPCRSLFSLLLMAALIITLSGAVYLGALLLENFLGWPLWSSMILISAIIGFYVILGGMKTVLTMDFYQGIFVIVTLVIVIVAVVNKVGGFAVLANSSIISKAGVSIHTIVPPSDWSLTTTKFFPTQAILAWAPITGLAWLSCNFSMAQRLLAAKSEQDAQKGLLAVAILAVFYPLASFVVGCLMRIKMPDILPDEAFIKAILVMVPVGLRGILIAGLMAALLSTVDGMLTASSALFTEDFYSRIIRKDATPTELKKVVRIAEILTILLTLALIPIIRKADSVMVFIQDFYAYVFGVTIAIYLIGMFTKKVAPRSGFIAMITSVALTIALDVFSDVNFAYIGVFSFIVTIVMFFSLSVFEKQPATAVDLENLTVHTLSDAKGPWVGLKAWPGLWKWALALAASWVVFSFCWEAFMRSLANS
;
A
#
# COMPACT_ATOMS: atom_id res chain seq x y z
N MET A 1 8.32 18.71 -24.96
CA MET A 1 9.24 17.58 -24.64
C MET A 1 10.56 18.05 -24.04
N LYS A 2 11.39 18.90 -24.69
CA LYS A 2 12.69 19.30 -24.08
C LYS A 2 12.57 19.95 -22.69
N ILE A 3 11.60 20.84 -22.49
CA ILE A 3 11.37 21.52 -21.18
C ILE A 3 10.92 20.50 -20.13
N ASP A 4 10.00 19.61 -20.46
CA ASP A 4 9.50 18.60 -19.54
C ASP A 4 10.63 17.65 -19.10
N SER A 5 11.49 17.21 -20.06
CA SER A 5 12.66 16.39 -19.76
C SER A 5 13.66 17.11 -18.83
N ILE A 6 13.88 18.41 -19.03
CA ILE A 6 14.75 19.21 -18.16
C ILE A 6 14.19 19.27 -16.73
N ILE A 7 12.86 19.46 -16.57
CA ILE A 7 12.20 19.52 -15.26
C ILE A 7 12.32 18.17 -14.54
N VAL A 8 12.05 17.06 -15.23
CA VAL A 8 12.17 15.72 -14.65
C VAL A 8 13.62 15.37 -14.31
N ALA A 9 14.57 15.69 -15.19
CA ALA A 9 15.99 15.52 -14.90
C ALA A 9 16.42 16.37 -13.69
N GLY A 10 15.96 17.62 -13.62
CA GLY A 10 16.17 18.51 -12.47
C GLY A 10 15.61 17.93 -11.18
N TYR A 11 14.42 17.35 -11.23
CA TYR A 11 13.84 16.65 -10.09
C TYR A 11 14.73 15.47 -9.61
N PHE A 12 15.21 14.63 -10.50
CA PHE A 12 16.11 13.54 -10.13
C PHE A 12 17.42 14.05 -9.51
N VAL A 13 17.97 15.15 -10.04
CA VAL A 13 19.15 15.81 -9.44
C VAL A 13 18.84 16.32 -8.03
N ILE A 14 17.68 16.97 -7.84
CA ILE A 14 17.25 17.46 -6.52
C ILE A 14 17.10 16.28 -5.54
N VAL A 15 16.44 15.20 -5.94
CA VAL A 15 16.26 14.00 -5.10
C VAL A 15 17.61 13.38 -4.73
N PHE A 16 18.53 13.28 -5.69
CA PHE A 16 19.88 12.75 -5.46
C PHE A 16 20.65 13.60 -4.46
N ILE A 17 20.66 14.93 -4.65
CA ILE A 17 21.35 15.89 -3.78
C ILE A 17 20.70 15.89 -2.36
N ALA A 18 19.38 15.99 -2.28
CA ALA A 18 18.66 15.97 -1.01
C ALA A 18 18.90 14.63 -0.28
N GLY A 19 18.77 13.52 -0.98
CA GLY A 19 19.05 12.19 -0.45
C GLY A 19 20.47 12.04 0.08
N TYR A 20 21.48 12.61 -0.62
CA TYR A 20 22.85 12.64 -0.15
C TYR A 20 23.00 13.44 1.17
N PHE A 21 22.47 14.65 1.24
CA PHE A 21 22.60 15.47 2.45
C PHE A 21 21.86 14.85 3.63
N VAL A 22 20.62 14.36 3.42
CA VAL A 22 19.83 13.69 4.45
C VAL A 22 20.53 12.42 4.93
N SER A 23 21.03 11.58 4.01
CA SER A 23 21.75 10.35 4.37
C SER A 23 23.04 10.63 5.15
N ARG A 24 23.76 11.70 4.78
CA ARG A 24 24.96 12.13 5.49
C ARG A 24 24.64 12.58 6.92
N HIS A 25 23.51 13.25 7.14
CA HIS A 25 23.04 13.64 8.48
C HIS A 25 22.78 12.41 9.35
N TYR A 26 22.19 11.34 8.79
CA TYR A 26 21.89 10.10 9.53
C TYR A 26 22.98 9.02 9.43
N LYS A 27 24.13 9.29 8.84
CA LYS A 27 25.24 8.32 8.69
C LYS A 27 25.67 7.66 10.01
N LYS A 28 25.57 8.40 11.13
CA LYS A 28 25.94 7.94 12.48
C LYS A 28 24.79 7.24 13.23
N ALA A 29 23.61 7.07 12.62
CA ALA A 29 22.49 6.37 13.24
C ALA A 29 22.89 4.96 13.69
N SER A 30 22.32 4.48 14.79
CA SER A 30 22.52 3.11 15.26
C SER A 30 22.03 2.10 14.22
N ALA A 31 22.43 0.83 14.32
CA ALA A 31 21.94 -0.22 13.44
C ALA A 31 20.40 -0.39 13.58
N GLY A 32 19.90 -0.31 14.81
CA GLY A 32 18.45 -0.33 15.07
C GLY A 32 17.73 0.84 14.40
N ASP A 33 18.25 2.07 14.55
CA ASP A 33 17.65 3.25 13.90
C ASP A 33 17.73 3.18 12.37
N PHE A 34 18.76 2.55 11.83
CA PHE A 34 18.91 2.34 10.38
C PHE A 34 17.79 1.49 9.82
N ILE A 35 17.32 0.49 10.59
CA ILE A 35 16.26 -0.46 10.21
C ILE A 35 14.88 0.10 10.57
N THR A 36 14.70 0.64 11.80
CA THR A 36 13.38 1.01 12.32
C THR A 36 13.00 2.48 12.11
N GLY A 37 13.95 3.32 11.67
CA GLY A 37 13.73 4.77 11.53
C GLY A 37 13.80 5.57 12.83
N GLY A 38 14.17 4.96 13.98
CA GLY A 38 14.53 5.66 15.22
C GLY A 38 13.38 6.02 16.16
N ARG A 39 12.13 5.73 15.82
CA ARG A 39 10.94 6.02 16.65
C ARG A 39 10.86 7.48 17.12
N ASP A 40 11.13 8.42 16.22
CA ASP A 40 11.15 9.86 16.52
C ASP A 40 10.18 10.69 15.64
N ARG A 41 9.38 10.03 14.78
CA ARG A 41 8.52 10.70 13.82
C ARG A 41 7.20 11.16 14.43
N THR A 42 6.82 12.38 14.09
CA THR A 42 5.51 12.96 14.46
C THR A 42 4.40 12.39 13.56
N TRP A 43 3.15 12.49 14.02
CA TRP A 43 1.99 11.95 13.32
C TRP A 43 1.86 12.46 11.85
N TYR A 44 2.16 13.73 11.59
CA TYR A 44 2.07 14.28 10.23
C TYR A 44 3.21 13.77 9.33
N GLN A 45 4.41 13.54 9.87
CA GLN A 45 5.50 12.91 9.11
C GLN A 45 5.14 11.47 8.74
N VAL A 46 4.55 10.73 9.68
CA VAL A 46 4.03 9.37 9.43
C VAL A 46 2.93 9.40 8.36
N ALA A 47 1.96 10.33 8.48
CA ALA A 47 0.86 10.45 7.53
C ALA A 47 1.33 10.73 6.09
N PHE A 48 2.22 11.70 5.91
CA PHE A 48 2.73 12.04 4.58
C PHE A 48 3.65 10.95 4.01
N ALA A 49 4.45 10.26 4.84
CA ALA A 49 5.27 9.15 4.41
C ALA A 49 4.40 7.93 3.97
N LEU A 50 3.35 7.62 4.73
CA LEU A 50 2.37 6.61 4.34
C LEU A 50 1.62 7.00 3.07
N PHE A 51 1.24 8.28 2.94
CA PHE A 51 0.54 8.79 1.77
C PHE A 51 1.41 8.72 0.51
N ALA A 52 2.67 9.14 0.58
CA ALA A 52 3.59 9.09 -0.55
C ALA A 52 3.72 7.67 -1.10
N MET A 53 3.80 6.68 -0.21
CA MET A 53 3.89 5.27 -0.59
C MET A 53 2.55 4.71 -1.09
N ALA A 54 1.41 5.20 -0.56
CA ALA A 54 0.08 4.76 -0.99
C ALA A 54 -0.32 5.31 -2.37
N ALA A 55 0.18 6.48 -2.71
CA ALA A 55 -0.08 7.16 -3.97
C ALA A 55 0.87 6.72 -5.09
N ASP A 56 1.18 5.45 -5.16
CA ASP A 56 2.11 4.78 -6.07
C ASP A 56 1.64 4.83 -7.55
N PRO A 57 2.30 4.13 -8.49
CA PRO A 57 1.85 4.02 -9.87
C PRO A 57 0.42 3.50 -10.07
N ALA A 58 -0.25 3.01 -8.99
CA ALA A 58 -1.68 2.70 -9.02
C ALA A 58 -2.54 3.90 -9.45
N ILE A 59 -2.07 5.15 -9.31
CA ILE A 59 -2.74 6.34 -9.87
C ILE A 59 -3.10 6.13 -11.34
N ILE A 60 -2.19 5.58 -12.14
CA ILE A 60 -2.41 5.33 -13.57
C ILE A 60 -3.47 4.24 -13.76
N SER A 61 -3.35 3.14 -13.04
CA SER A 61 -4.30 2.02 -13.10
C SER A 61 -5.70 2.41 -12.59
N LEU A 62 -5.77 3.21 -11.54
CA LEU A 62 -7.04 3.74 -11.02
C LEU A 62 -7.72 4.69 -12.02
N CYS A 63 -6.94 5.43 -12.81
CA CYS A 63 -7.49 6.24 -13.90
C CYS A 63 -8.14 5.35 -14.98
N GLY A 64 -7.50 4.25 -15.35
CA GLY A 64 -8.06 3.25 -16.24
C GLY A 64 -9.36 2.61 -15.70
N LEU A 65 -9.40 2.35 -14.40
CA LEU A 65 -10.62 1.89 -13.75
C LEU A 65 -11.72 2.95 -13.78
N GLY A 66 -11.41 4.23 -13.52
CA GLY A 66 -12.36 5.33 -13.65
C GLY A 66 -12.89 5.49 -15.10
N PHE A 67 -12.02 5.27 -16.09
CA PHE A 67 -12.39 5.27 -17.51
C PHE A 67 -13.41 4.16 -17.83
N LEU A 68 -13.28 2.96 -17.26
CA LEU A 68 -14.15 1.81 -17.52
C LEU A 68 -15.39 1.80 -16.64
N TRP A 69 -15.22 2.01 -15.33
CA TRP A 69 -16.23 1.79 -14.31
C TRP A 69 -16.84 3.08 -13.75
N GLY A 70 -16.29 4.23 -14.14
CA GLY A 70 -16.72 5.52 -13.64
C GLY A 70 -16.36 5.73 -12.16
N PHE A 71 -17.04 6.71 -11.56
CA PHE A 71 -16.83 7.07 -10.14
C PHE A 71 -17.27 6.00 -9.15
N TYR A 72 -18.12 5.07 -9.56
CA TYR A 72 -18.62 3.99 -8.72
C TYR A 72 -17.51 3.20 -8.02
N ILE A 73 -16.38 2.97 -8.70
CA ILE A 73 -15.26 2.18 -8.16
C ILE A 73 -14.56 2.82 -6.96
N ILE A 74 -14.80 4.10 -6.66
CA ILE A 74 -14.22 4.79 -5.50
C ILE A 74 -14.67 4.16 -4.17
N GLN A 75 -15.81 3.47 -4.15
CA GLN A 75 -16.32 2.74 -3.00
C GLN A 75 -15.33 1.68 -2.51
N TRP A 76 -14.72 0.95 -3.43
CA TRP A 76 -13.69 -0.05 -3.10
C TRP A 76 -12.51 0.59 -2.38
N ASN A 77 -11.96 1.68 -2.94
CA ASN A 77 -10.81 2.36 -2.33
C ASN A 77 -11.14 2.93 -0.95
N SER A 78 -12.36 3.41 -0.76
CA SER A 78 -12.80 3.97 0.51
C SER A 78 -12.90 2.92 1.61
N VAL A 79 -13.47 1.75 1.33
CA VAL A 79 -13.51 0.64 2.28
C VAL A 79 -12.09 0.14 2.56
N HIS A 80 -11.26 0.03 1.52
CA HIS A 80 -9.87 -0.38 1.64
C HIS A 80 -9.06 0.52 2.58
N MET A 81 -9.23 1.84 2.51
CA MET A 81 -8.39 2.77 3.28
C MET A 81 -9.03 3.20 4.62
N TRP A 82 -10.30 3.53 4.66
CA TRP A 82 -10.91 4.18 5.81
C TRP A 82 -11.27 3.23 6.93
N PHE A 83 -12.03 2.18 6.60
CA PHE A 83 -12.37 1.15 7.59
C PHE A 83 -11.12 0.50 8.15
N THR A 84 -10.17 0.17 7.28
CA THR A 84 -8.97 -0.55 7.67
C THR A 84 -8.01 0.32 8.48
N ALA A 85 -7.86 1.60 8.16
CA ALA A 85 -7.06 2.53 8.94
C ALA A 85 -7.64 2.72 10.37
N TRP A 86 -8.97 2.86 10.46
CA TRP A 86 -9.64 2.93 11.76
C TRP A 86 -9.42 1.65 12.56
N PHE A 87 -9.68 0.49 11.96
CA PHE A 87 -9.52 -0.80 12.63
C PHE A 87 -8.07 -1.02 13.09
N ALA A 88 -7.10 -0.75 12.21
CA ALA A 88 -5.69 -0.90 12.52
C ALA A 88 -5.25 0.08 13.62
N ALA A 89 -5.71 1.33 13.60
CA ALA A 89 -5.42 2.30 14.65
C ALA A 89 -5.98 1.88 16.02
N MET A 90 -7.17 1.25 16.05
CA MET A 90 -7.77 0.78 17.29
C MET A 90 -7.13 -0.47 17.87
N PHE A 91 -6.83 -1.45 17.04
CA PHE A 91 -6.51 -2.79 17.51
C PHE A 91 -5.07 -3.22 17.23
N ILE A 92 -4.51 -2.84 16.06
CA ILE A 92 -3.21 -3.35 15.62
C ILE A 92 -2.07 -2.47 16.13
N VAL A 93 -2.18 -1.15 15.95
CA VAL A 93 -1.13 -0.19 16.36
C VAL A 93 -0.79 -0.31 17.85
N PRO A 94 -1.76 -0.39 18.80
CA PRO A 94 -1.45 -0.59 20.22
C PRO A 94 -0.64 -1.86 20.49
N ILE A 95 -0.99 -2.97 19.84
CA ILE A 95 -0.26 -4.24 20.00
C ILE A 95 1.17 -4.09 19.47
N TYR A 96 1.36 -3.58 18.27
CA TYR A 96 2.68 -3.40 17.67
C TYR A 96 3.57 -2.46 18.48
N TRP A 97 3.00 -1.34 18.92
CA TRP A 97 3.74 -0.35 19.70
C TRP A 97 4.19 -0.91 21.06
N ARG A 98 3.29 -1.56 21.80
CA ARG A 98 3.55 -2.07 23.16
C ARG A 98 4.38 -3.35 23.17
N SER A 99 4.18 -4.23 22.19
CA SER A 99 5.00 -5.45 22.05
C SER A 99 6.42 -5.18 21.57
N ARG A 100 6.75 -3.91 21.20
CA ARG A 100 8.08 -3.48 20.78
C ARG A 100 8.70 -4.31 19.65
N ILE A 101 7.87 -4.81 18.74
CA ILE A 101 8.35 -5.54 17.56
C ILE A 101 9.19 -4.65 16.66
N VAL A 102 10.17 -5.26 15.99
CA VAL A 102 11.01 -4.63 14.98
C VAL A 102 10.47 -4.88 13.58
N THR A 103 10.03 -6.12 13.32
CA THR A 103 9.40 -6.51 12.05
C THR A 103 8.00 -7.06 12.29
N THR A 104 7.11 -6.92 11.31
CA THR A 104 5.75 -7.49 11.45
C THR A 104 5.77 -9.00 11.65
N PRO A 105 6.61 -9.82 10.96
CA PRO A 105 6.69 -11.24 11.22
C PRO A 105 7.17 -11.61 12.64
N GLU A 106 7.92 -10.74 13.32
CA GLU A 106 8.33 -10.98 14.71
C GLU A 106 7.13 -11.16 15.65
N TYR A 107 6.00 -10.47 15.37
CA TYR A 107 4.76 -10.68 16.09
C TYR A 107 4.30 -12.15 16.02
N LEU A 108 4.41 -12.78 14.85
CA LEU A 108 4.01 -14.18 14.69
C LEU A 108 4.94 -15.15 15.44
N GLU A 109 6.22 -14.82 15.60
CA GLU A 109 7.11 -15.61 16.44
C GLU A 109 6.71 -15.53 17.92
N LYS A 110 6.50 -14.30 18.43
CA LYS A 110 6.08 -14.08 19.81
C LYS A 110 4.72 -14.71 20.13
N ARG A 111 3.85 -14.76 19.13
CA ARG A 111 2.48 -15.24 19.31
C ARG A 111 2.32 -16.74 19.03
N PHE A 112 3.04 -17.28 18.07
CA PHE A 112 2.96 -18.67 17.63
C PHE A 112 4.34 -19.34 17.68
N SER A 113 5.18 -19.13 16.64
CA SER A 113 6.49 -19.81 16.55
C SER A 113 7.40 -19.18 15.51
N LEU A 114 8.71 -19.52 15.61
CA LEU A 114 9.72 -19.13 14.62
C LEU A 114 9.38 -19.62 13.18
N PRO A 115 8.87 -20.85 12.96
CA PRO A 115 8.42 -21.26 11.61
C PRO A 115 7.34 -20.35 11.01
N CYS A 116 6.37 -19.86 11.82
CA CYS A 116 5.36 -18.91 11.35
C CYS A 116 6.01 -17.57 10.92
N ARG A 117 6.96 -17.05 11.73
CA ARG A 117 7.76 -15.86 11.38
C ARG A 117 8.47 -16.06 10.04
N SER A 118 9.24 -17.15 9.91
CA SER A 118 10.06 -17.41 8.74
C SER A 118 9.23 -17.58 7.46
N LEU A 119 8.12 -18.31 7.54
CA LEU A 119 7.22 -18.49 6.40
C LEU A 119 6.62 -17.16 5.96
N PHE A 120 6.10 -16.38 6.91
CA PHE A 120 5.52 -15.09 6.56
C PHE A 120 6.56 -14.10 6.02
N SER A 121 7.76 -14.03 6.62
CA SER A 121 8.85 -13.19 6.12
C SER A 121 9.22 -13.54 4.68
N LEU A 122 9.29 -14.84 4.35
CA LEU A 122 9.58 -15.29 2.99
C LEU A 122 8.50 -14.86 1.99
N LEU A 123 7.23 -15.09 2.34
CA LEU A 123 6.09 -14.71 1.50
C LEU A 123 6.01 -13.20 1.31
N LEU A 124 6.23 -12.45 2.40
CA LEU A 124 6.20 -10.98 2.35
C LEU A 124 7.37 -10.41 1.55
N MET A 125 8.59 -10.94 1.71
CA MET A 125 9.74 -10.54 0.89
C MET A 125 9.47 -10.78 -0.60
N ALA A 126 8.92 -11.94 -0.96
CA ALA A 126 8.55 -12.22 -2.34
C ALA A 126 7.51 -11.22 -2.88
N ALA A 127 6.46 -10.92 -2.09
CA ALA A 127 5.44 -9.92 -2.42
C ALA A 127 6.05 -8.52 -2.63
N LEU A 128 6.94 -8.09 -1.71
CA LEU A 128 7.61 -6.81 -1.79
C LEU A 128 8.50 -6.70 -3.03
N ILE A 129 9.28 -7.74 -3.35
CA ILE A 129 10.20 -7.74 -4.50
C ILE A 129 9.42 -7.75 -5.83
N ILE A 130 8.33 -8.50 -5.91
CA ILE A 130 7.45 -8.51 -7.09
C ILE A 130 6.83 -7.13 -7.31
N THR A 131 6.28 -6.53 -6.25
CA THR A 131 5.68 -5.19 -6.33
C THR A 131 6.72 -4.12 -6.65
N LEU A 132 7.91 -4.20 -6.04
CA LEU A 132 9.04 -3.34 -6.33
C LEU A 132 9.44 -3.42 -7.81
N SER A 133 9.50 -4.62 -8.36
CA SER A 133 9.82 -4.84 -9.78
C SER A 133 8.76 -4.25 -10.70
N GLY A 134 7.48 -4.41 -10.35
CA GLY A 134 6.37 -3.78 -11.06
C GLY A 134 6.43 -2.25 -11.01
N ALA A 135 6.73 -1.68 -9.84
CA ALA A 135 6.84 -0.24 -9.66
C ALA A 135 8.00 0.36 -10.50
N VAL A 136 9.19 -0.25 -10.45
CA VAL A 136 10.35 0.18 -11.25
C VAL A 136 10.04 0.10 -12.76
N TYR A 137 9.39 -0.98 -13.20
CA TYR A 137 8.99 -1.14 -14.60
C TYR A 137 7.98 -0.08 -15.04
N LEU A 138 6.92 0.14 -14.27
CA LEU A 138 5.89 1.16 -14.58
C LEU A 138 6.47 2.57 -14.58
N GLY A 139 7.39 2.88 -13.66
CA GLY A 139 8.09 4.15 -13.65
C GLY A 139 8.99 4.37 -14.86
N ALA A 140 9.71 3.35 -15.28
CA ALA A 140 10.53 3.41 -16.49
C ALA A 140 9.67 3.54 -17.75
N LEU A 141 8.54 2.83 -17.82
CA LEU A 141 7.57 2.93 -18.90
C LEU A 141 6.97 4.34 -18.99
N LEU A 142 6.74 4.98 -17.84
CA LEU A 142 6.30 6.37 -17.79
C LEU A 142 7.35 7.31 -18.42
N LEU A 143 8.64 7.16 -18.05
CA LEU A 143 9.72 7.97 -18.62
C LEU A 143 9.90 7.71 -20.13
N GLU A 144 9.77 6.47 -20.59
CA GLU A 144 9.82 6.10 -22.00
C GLU A 144 8.69 6.77 -22.79
N ASN A 145 7.44 6.63 -22.33
CA ASN A 145 6.27 7.17 -23.05
C ASN A 145 6.23 8.70 -23.09
N PHE A 146 6.63 9.37 -22.00
CA PHE A 146 6.53 10.83 -21.92
C PHE A 146 7.78 11.56 -22.42
N LEU A 147 8.95 11.01 -22.16
CA LEU A 147 10.22 11.70 -22.42
C LEU A 147 11.05 11.06 -23.54
N GLY A 148 10.64 9.86 -23.97
CA GLY A 148 11.40 9.07 -24.95
C GLY A 148 12.71 8.49 -24.39
N TRP A 149 12.83 8.38 -23.06
CA TRP A 149 14.03 7.81 -22.45
C TRP A 149 14.02 6.28 -22.61
N PRO A 150 15.16 5.64 -22.93
CA PRO A 150 15.18 4.19 -23.10
C PRO A 150 14.77 3.46 -21.82
N LEU A 151 13.91 2.44 -21.95
CA LEU A 151 13.31 1.72 -20.84
C LEU A 151 14.35 1.18 -19.84
N TRP A 152 15.37 0.46 -20.33
CA TRP A 152 16.40 -0.14 -19.47
C TRP A 152 17.25 0.90 -18.73
N SER A 153 17.65 1.96 -19.39
CA SER A 153 18.41 3.05 -18.73
C SER A 153 17.56 3.77 -17.69
N SER A 154 16.26 3.93 -17.93
CA SER A 154 15.33 4.50 -16.95
C SER A 154 15.18 3.60 -15.71
N MET A 155 15.06 2.28 -15.88
CA MET A 155 15.03 1.32 -14.75
C MET A 155 16.31 1.36 -13.92
N ILE A 156 17.47 1.37 -14.58
CA ILE A 156 18.77 1.46 -13.90
C ILE A 156 18.90 2.80 -13.16
N LEU A 157 18.50 3.91 -13.79
CA LEU A 157 18.55 5.25 -13.19
C LEU A 157 17.68 5.33 -11.91
N ILE A 158 16.41 4.87 -11.98
CA ILE A 158 15.50 4.84 -10.83
C ILE A 158 16.12 4.01 -9.71
N SER A 159 16.56 2.78 -10.01
CA SER A 159 17.16 1.87 -9.04
C SER A 159 18.44 2.42 -8.42
N ALA A 160 19.29 3.08 -9.23
CA ALA A 160 20.54 3.66 -8.76
C ALA A 160 20.33 4.85 -7.81
N ILE A 161 19.40 5.76 -8.14
CA ILE A 161 19.10 6.93 -7.32
C ILE A 161 18.57 6.49 -5.94
N ILE A 162 17.60 5.56 -5.94
CA ILE A 162 17.01 5.06 -4.70
C ILE A 162 18.05 4.28 -3.89
N GLY A 163 18.71 3.30 -4.52
CA GLY A 163 19.74 2.52 -3.85
C GLY A 163 20.81 3.39 -3.22
N PHE A 164 21.21 4.47 -3.88
CA PHE A 164 22.23 5.38 -3.38
C PHE A 164 21.87 5.97 -2.01
N TYR A 165 20.71 6.62 -1.87
CA TYR A 165 20.39 7.26 -0.60
C TYR A 165 19.88 6.29 0.47
N VAL A 166 19.24 5.18 0.07
CA VAL A 166 18.78 4.13 0.98
C VAL A 166 19.98 3.41 1.61
N ILE A 167 20.93 2.92 0.81
CA ILE A 167 22.14 2.22 1.26
C ILE A 167 23.01 3.11 2.18
N LEU A 168 23.02 4.41 1.95
CA LEU A 168 23.80 5.33 2.78
C LEU A 168 23.12 5.67 4.11
N GLY A 169 21.82 5.92 4.10
CA GLY A 169 21.12 6.54 5.24
C GLY A 169 20.04 5.70 5.91
N GLY A 170 19.61 4.60 5.28
CA GLY A 170 18.59 3.70 5.82
C GLY A 170 17.22 4.34 5.99
N MET A 171 16.39 3.72 6.86
CA MET A 171 14.98 4.10 7.04
C MET A 171 14.78 5.55 7.51
N LYS A 172 15.68 6.15 8.28
CA LYS A 172 15.58 7.58 8.66
C LYS A 172 15.62 8.50 7.45
N THR A 173 16.45 8.17 6.46
CA THR A 173 16.52 8.94 5.22
C THR A 173 15.25 8.78 4.41
N VAL A 174 14.78 7.54 4.25
CA VAL A 174 13.52 7.21 3.55
C VAL A 174 12.36 8.02 4.13
N LEU A 175 12.11 7.95 5.44
CA LEU A 175 11.04 8.68 6.11
C LEU A 175 11.09 10.20 5.89
N THR A 176 12.31 10.75 5.81
CA THR A 176 12.49 12.19 5.58
C THR A 176 12.20 12.55 4.12
N MET A 177 12.66 11.73 3.17
CA MET A 177 12.39 11.92 1.76
C MET A 177 10.90 11.76 1.44
N ASP A 178 10.27 10.71 1.97
CA ASP A 178 8.85 10.43 1.83
C ASP A 178 7.96 11.58 2.30
N PHE A 179 8.32 12.24 3.41
CA PHE A 179 7.57 13.38 3.90
C PHE A 179 7.49 14.49 2.86
N TYR A 180 8.61 14.88 2.24
CA TYR A 180 8.63 15.91 1.21
C TYR A 180 8.00 15.43 -0.11
N GLN A 181 8.22 14.17 -0.47
CA GLN A 181 7.60 13.56 -1.65
C GLN A 181 6.08 13.49 -1.50
N GLY A 182 5.55 13.15 -0.33
CA GLY A 182 4.12 13.13 -0.07
C GLY A 182 3.45 14.49 -0.26
N ILE A 183 4.07 15.56 0.22
CA ILE A 183 3.59 16.94 -0.04
C ILE A 183 3.61 17.25 -1.54
N PHE A 184 4.70 16.91 -2.23
CA PHE A 184 4.83 17.18 -3.65
C PHE A 184 3.79 16.41 -4.49
N VAL A 185 3.50 15.17 -4.12
CA VAL A 185 2.46 14.35 -4.77
C VAL A 185 1.08 15.01 -4.65
N ILE A 186 0.70 15.52 -3.47
CA ILE A 186 -0.61 16.21 -3.31
C ILE A 186 -0.69 17.42 -4.24
N VAL A 187 0.34 18.25 -4.25
CA VAL A 187 0.39 19.43 -5.14
C VAL A 187 0.21 19.01 -6.60
N THR A 188 0.89 17.96 -7.01
CA THR A 188 0.82 17.41 -8.36
C THR A 188 -0.58 16.91 -8.71
N LEU A 189 -1.25 16.18 -7.81
CA LEU A 189 -2.61 15.69 -8.01
C LEU A 189 -3.62 16.82 -8.15
N VAL A 190 -3.48 17.89 -7.37
CA VAL A 190 -4.32 19.09 -7.50
C VAL A 190 -4.11 19.74 -8.87
N ILE A 191 -2.86 19.88 -9.31
CA ILE A 191 -2.54 20.47 -10.62
C ILE A 191 -3.17 19.67 -11.76
N VAL A 192 -3.10 18.32 -11.73
CA VAL A 192 -3.67 17.49 -12.82
C VAL A 192 -5.19 17.62 -12.87
N ILE A 193 -5.88 17.60 -11.71
CA ILE A 193 -7.34 17.77 -11.67
C ILE A 193 -7.71 19.12 -12.31
N VAL A 194 -7.11 20.20 -11.81
CA VAL A 194 -7.41 21.57 -12.29
C VAL A 194 -7.13 21.72 -13.78
N ALA A 195 -5.99 21.20 -14.25
CA ALA A 195 -5.62 21.31 -15.67
C ALA A 195 -6.59 20.54 -16.57
N VAL A 196 -6.93 19.30 -16.22
CA VAL A 196 -7.81 18.44 -17.02
C VAL A 196 -9.25 18.97 -16.99
N VAL A 197 -9.78 19.29 -15.81
CA VAL A 197 -11.14 19.83 -15.66
C VAL A 197 -11.32 21.12 -16.45
N ASN A 198 -10.38 22.08 -16.33
CA ASN A 198 -10.46 23.34 -17.08
C ASN A 198 -10.39 23.10 -18.60
N LYS A 199 -9.51 22.22 -19.06
CA LYS A 199 -9.33 21.95 -20.49
C LYS A 199 -10.56 21.23 -21.12
N VAL A 200 -11.27 20.45 -20.33
CA VAL A 200 -12.47 19.69 -20.77
C VAL A 200 -13.71 20.59 -20.79
N GLY A 201 -13.74 21.68 -20.06
CA GLY A 201 -14.90 22.58 -19.93
C GLY A 201 -15.64 22.49 -18.59
N GLY A 202 -14.96 22.02 -17.57
CA GLY A 202 -15.48 21.96 -16.20
C GLY A 202 -16.15 20.63 -15.84
N PHE A 203 -16.58 20.53 -14.60
CA PHE A 203 -17.31 19.36 -14.09
C PHE A 203 -18.72 19.20 -14.72
N ALA A 204 -19.29 20.27 -15.30
CA ALA A 204 -20.57 20.21 -15.99
C ALA A 204 -20.56 19.18 -17.15
N VAL A 205 -19.43 19.03 -17.85
CA VAL A 205 -19.26 18.01 -18.90
C VAL A 205 -19.40 16.60 -18.34
N LEU A 206 -18.91 16.34 -17.13
CA LEU A 206 -19.06 15.06 -16.45
C LEU A 206 -20.50 14.84 -15.98
N ALA A 207 -21.12 15.86 -15.38
CA ALA A 207 -22.49 15.82 -14.86
C ALA A 207 -23.54 15.61 -15.97
N ASN A 208 -23.36 16.24 -17.13
CA ASN A 208 -24.25 16.13 -18.28
C ASN A 208 -23.95 14.93 -19.19
N SER A 209 -23.01 14.06 -18.81
CA SER A 209 -22.65 12.89 -19.63
C SER A 209 -23.71 11.81 -19.57
N SER A 210 -24.18 11.38 -20.74
CA SER A 210 -25.07 10.22 -20.91
C SER A 210 -24.35 8.88 -20.93
N ILE A 211 -23.01 8.87 -20.72
CA ILE A 211 -22.22 7.66 -20.78
C ILE A 211 -22.54 6.78 -19.57
N ILE A 212 -22.92 5.54 -19.87
CA ILE A 212 -23.11 4.47 -18.88
C ILE A 212 -21.78 3.73 -18.72
N SER A 213 -21.34 3.58 -17.48
CA SER A 213 -20.15 2.83 -17.12
C SER A 213 -20.35 1.33 -17.30
N LYS A 214 -19.26 0.55 -17.23
CA LYS A 214 -19.37 -0.93 -17.19
C LYS A 214 -20.14 -1.45 -15.96
N ALA A 215 -20.33 -0.61 -14.94
CA ALA A 215 -21.17 -0.91 -13.78
C ALA A 215 -22.67 -0.70 -14.06
N GLY A 216 -23.09 -0.33 -15.28
CA GLY A 216 -24.49 -0.09 -15.62
C GLY A 216 -25.11 1.18 -15.03
N VAL A 217 -24.28 2.05 -14.43
CA VAL A 217 -24.68 3.34 -13.84
C VAL A 217 -24.00 4.49 -14.59
N SER A 218 -24.54 5.70 -14.45
CA SER A 218 -23.89 6.88 -15.03
C SER A 218 -22.45 7.02 -14.56
N ILE A 219 -21.58 7.43 -15.48
CA ILE A 219 -20.11 7.48 -15.25
C ILE A 219 -19.69 8.32 -14.02
N HIS A 220 -20.50 9.29 -13.62
CA HIS A 220 -20.25 10.17 -12.48
C HIS A 220 -20.86 9.68 -11.16
N THR A 221 -21.65 8.62 -11.16
CA THR A 221 -22.38 8.13 -10.00
C THR A 221 -21.45 7.40 -9.03
N ILE A 222 -21.51 7.76 -7.76
CA ILE A 222 -20.79 7.09 -6.65
C ILE A 222 -21.68 6.00 -6.01
N VAL A 223 -22.97 6.32 -5.80
CA VAL A 223 -23.89 5.43 -5.09
C VAL A 223 -24.17 4.20 -5.95
N PRO A 224 -24.00 2.98 -5.41
CA PRO A 224 -24.33 1.77 -6.16
C PRO A 224 -25.82 1.75 -6.46
N PRO A 225 -26.21 1.17 -7.62
CA PRO A 225 -27.63 0.94 -7.89
C PRO A 225 -28.23 0.04 -6.82
N SER A 226 -29.52 0.22 -6.54
CA SER A 226 -30.27 -0.60 -5.57
C SER A 226 -30.31 -2.08 -5.95
N ASP A 227 -30.07 -2.36 -7.22
CA ASP A 227 -29.93 -3.67 -7.81
C ASP A 227 -28.45 -4.09 -7.83
N TRP A 228 -28.06 -4.88 -6.84
CA TRP A 228 -26.72 -5.47 -6.73
C TRP A 228 -26.42 -6.54 -7.80
N SER A 229 -27.30 -6.77 -8.76
CA SER A 229 -27.16 -7.75 -9.84
C SER A 229 -26.09 -7.39 -10.87
N LEU A 230 -25.56 -6.17 -10.85
CA LEU A 230 -24.53 -5.64 -11.78
C LEU A 230 -23.15 -6.30 -11.70
N THR A 231 -23.02 -7.38 -10.97
CA THR A 231 -21.76 -7.84 -10.43
C THR A 231 -21.17 -9.05 -11.13
N THR A 232 -21.69 -9.40 -12.28
CA THR A 232 -21.28 -10.62 -13.02
C THR A 232 -20.08 -10.43 -13.95
N THR A 233 -19.35 -9.31 -13.87
CA THR A 233 -18.16 -9.17 -14.71
C THR A 233 -16.98 -9.91 -14.10
N LYS A 234 -16.34 -10.74 -14.91
CA LYS A 234 -15.14 -11.51 -14.59
C LYS A 234 -14.02 -10.66 -13.95
N PHE A 235 -14.00 -9.35 -14.20
CA PHE A 235 -12.90 -8.45 -13.83
C PHE A 235 -13.08 -7.75 -12.47
N PHE A 236 -14.31 -7.36 -12.09
CA PHE A 236 -14.61 -6.70 -10.80
C PHE A 236 -15.97 -7.14 -10.25
N PRO A 237 -16.08 -8.34 -9.69
CA PRO A 237 -17.30 -8.76 -9.01
C PRO A 237 -17.45 -7.93 -7.72
N THR A 238 -18.41 -7.00 -7.71
CA THR A 238 -18.59 -6.02 -6.61
C THR A 238 -18.63 -6.67 -5.23
N GLN A 239 -19.34 -7.79 -5.10
CA GLN A 239 -19.45 -8.51 -3.83
C GLN A 239 -18.11 -9.06 -3.34
N ALA A 240 -17.33 -9.69 -4.23
CA ALA A 240 -16.01 -10.21 -3.88
C ALA A 240 -15.03 -9.07 -3.56
N ILE A 241 -15.09 -7.96 -4.30
CA ILE A 241 -14.24 -6.81 -4.05
C ILE A 241 -14.58 -6.12 -2.74
N LEU A 242 -15.87 -5.96 -2.40
CA LEU A 242 -16.27 -5.42 -1.10
C LEU A 242 -15.86 -6.34 0.06
N ALA A 243 -15.86 -7.65 -0.14
CA ALA A 243 -15.35 -8.59 0.83
C ALA A 243 -13.81 -8.59 0.91
N TRP A 244 -13.12 -8.47 -0.24
CA TRP A 244 -11.67 -8.44 -0.34
C TRP A 244 -11.05 -7.12 0.13
N ALA A 245 -11.71 -5.98 -0.09
CA ALA A 245 -11.19 -4.66 0.26
C ALA A 245 -10.78 -4.52 1.74
N PRO A 246 -11.57 -4.92 2.75
CA PRO A 246 -11.13 -4.86 4.15
C PRO A 246 -10.00 -5.85 4.45
N ILE A 247 -9.97 -7.03 3.81
CA ILE A 247 -8.94 -8.04 4.02
C ILE A 247 -7.59 -7.52 3.51
N THR A 248 -7.55 -7.12 2.23
CA THR A 248 -6.31 -6.61 1.62
C THR A 248 -5.88 -5.28 2.24
N GLY A 249 -6.81 -4.39 2.58
CA GLY A 249 -6.50 -3.12 3.22
C GLY A 249 -5.88 -3.29 4.62
N LEU A 250 -6.41 -4.18 5.44
CA LEU A 250 -5.83 -4.51 6.74
C LEU A 250 -4.45 -5.14 6.59
N ALA A 251 -4.30 -6.09 5.67
CA ALA A 251 -3.01 -6.72 5.41
C ALA A 251 -1.98 -5.69 4.90
N TRP A 252 -2.40 -4.80 3.99
CA TRP A 252 -1.53 -3.80 3.40
C TRP A 252 -1.08 -2.74 4.41
N LEU A 253 -2.00 -2.19 5.20
CA LEU A 253 -1.68 -1.16 6.20
C LEU A 253 -0.95 -1.70 7.44
N SER A 254 -1.13 -2.96 7.79
CA SER A 254 -0.68 -3.49 9.08
C SER A 254 0.36 -4.60 8.96
N CYS A 255 0.15 -5.57 8.07
CA CYS A 255 1.02 -6.73 7.96
C CYS A 255 2.15 -6.49 6.96
N ASN A 256 1.90 -5.69 5.92
CA ASN A 256 2.94 -5.28 4.99
C ASN A 256 3.99 -4.43 5.72
N PHE A 257 5.20 -4.98 5.85
CA PHE A 257 6.23 -4.37 6.68
C PHE A 257 6.68 -3.01 6.14
N SER A 258 6.63 -2.77 4.83
CA SER A 258 6.98 -1.47 4.28
C SER A 258 6.07 -0.32 4.79
N MET A 259 4.77 -0.60 4.98
CA MET A 259 3.84 0.32 5.62
C MET A 259 4.01 0.35 7.14
N ALA A 260 4.13 -0.82 7.77
CA ALA A 260 4.27 -0.93 9.21
C ALA A 260 5.55 -0.26 9.74
N GLN A 261 6.67 -0.25 8.99
CA GLN A 261 7.89 0.47 9.37
C GLN A 261 7.63 1.95 9.64
N ARG A 262 6.76 2.60 8.84
CA ARG A 262 6.42 4.02 9.02
C ARG A 262 5.61 4.25 10.30
N LEU A 263 4.71 3.32 10.64
CA LEU A 263 3.95 3.35 11.90
C LEU A 263 4.86 3.11 13.10
N LEU A 264 5.77 2.13 13.00
CA LEU A 264 6.73 1.80 14.05
C LEU A 264 7.78 2.90 14.28
N ALA A 265 8.03 3.76 13.29
CA ALA A 265 8.91 4.90 13.41
C ALA A 265 8.30 6.11 14.14
N ALA A 266 7.01 6.08 14.48
CA ALA A 266 6.34 7.14 15.24
C ALA A 266 6.97 7.32 16.63
N LYS A 267 6.97 8.54 17.16
CA LYS A 267 7.52 8.84 18.49
C LYS A 267 6.63 8.37 19.64
N SER A 268 5.35 8.12 19.38
CA SER A 268 4.40 7.62 20.37
C SER A 268 3.32 6.77 19.72
N GLU A 269 2.63 5.94 20.51
CA GLU A 269 1.47 5.16 20.08
C GLU A 269 0.39 6.08 19.46
N GLN A 270 0.14 7.22 20.10
CA GLN A 270 -0.83 8.20 19.61
C GLN A 270 -0.40 8.84 18.27
N ASP A 271 0.89 9.10 18.08
CA ASP A 271 1.39 9.62 16.80
C ASP A 271 1.23 8.59 15.68
N ALA A 272 1.46 7.30 15.95
CA ALA A 272 1.20 6.24 14.99
C ALA A 272 -0.31 6.16 14.62
N GLN A 273 -1.19 6.18 15.61
CA GLN A 273 -2.64 6.16 15.41
C GLN A 273 -3.14 7.39 14.63
N LYS A 274 -2.72 8.60 15.03
CA LYS A 274 -3.06 9.84 14.32
C LYS A 274 -2.53 9.86 12.89
N GLY A 275 -1.29 9.41 12.70
CA GLY A 275 -0.68 9.31 11.37
C GLY A 275 -1.46 8.38 10.45
N LEU A 276 -1.87 7.21 10.96
CA LEU A 276 -2.67 6.25 10.21
C LEU A 276 -4.08 6.76 9.87
N LEU A 277 -4.75 7.47 10.79
CA LEU A 277 -6.05 8.07 10.52
C LEU A 277 -5.93 9.26 9.56
N ALA A 278 -4.87 10.06 9.68
CA ALA A 278 -4.62 11.16 8.77
C ALA A 278 -4.34 10.69 7.33
N VAL A 279 -3.59 9.58 7.15
CA VAL A 279 -3.38 9.04 5.81
C VAL A 279 -4.68 8.56 5.17
N ALA A 280 -5.63 8.03 5.94
CA ALA A 280 -6.93 7.65 5.39
C ALA A 280 -7.68 8.84 4.78
N ILE A 281 -7.54 10.04 5.36
CA ILE A 281 -8.11 11.27 4.79
C ILE A 281 -7.31 11.70 3.55
N LEU A 282 -5.99 11.71 3.64
CA LEU A 282 -5.13 12.10 2.52
C LEU A 282 -5.27 11.15 1.32
N ALA A 283 -5.48 9.88 1.57
CA ALA A 283 -5.62 8.84 0.54
C ALA A 283 -6.90 8.97 -0.32
N VAL A 284 -7.77 9.95 -0.06
CA VAL A 284 -8.87 10.31 -0.97
C VAL A 284 -8.36 11.05 -2.21
N PHE A 285 -7.27 11.81 -2.08
CA PHE A 285 -6.81 12.68 -3.15
C PHE A 285 -6.34 11.95 -4.40
N TYR A 286 -5.60 10.84 -4.28
CA TYR A 286 -5.08 10.16 -5.46
C TYR A 286 -6.15 9.37 -6.23
N PRO A 287 -7.10 8.63 -5.59
CA PRO A 287 -8.20 8.02 -6.34
C PRO A 287 -9.14 9.07 -6.94
N LEU A 288 -9.44 10.14 -6.19
CA LEU A 288 -10.28 11.23 -6.70
C LEU A 288 -9.69 11.81 -7.99
N ALA A 289 -8.39 12.14 -7.98
CA ALA A 289 -7.71 12.65 -9.16
C ALA A 289 -7.77 11.66 -10.32
N SER A 290 -7.48 10.38 -10.05
CA SER A 290 -7.47 9.31 -11.03
C SER A 290 -8.85 9.10 -11.65
N PHE A 291 -9.90 9.01 -10.84
CA PHE A 291 -11.26 8.75 -11.32
C PHE A 291 -11.84 9.94 -12.08
N VAL A 292 -11.61 11.18 -11.62
CA VAL A 292 -12.01 12.39 -12.36
C VAL A 292 -11.37 12.39 -13.75
N VAL A 293 -10.05 12.18 -13.80
CA VAL A 293 -9.31 12.16 -15.07
C VAL A 293 -9.81 11.01 -15.95
N GLY A 294 -9.99 9.80 -15.42
CA GLY A 294 -10.46 8.64 -16.15
C GLY A 294 -11.86 8.85 -16.78
N CYS A 295 -12.80 9.35 -15.99
CA CYS A 295 -14.15 9.66 -16.46
C CYS A 295 -14.15 10.73 -17.57
N LEU A 296 -13.40 11.82 -17.38
CA LEU A 296 -13.31 12.88 -18.38
C LEU A 296 -12.63 12.41 -19.66
N MET A 297 -11.63 11.52 -19.56
CA MET A 297 -11.00 10.92 -20.74
C MET A 297 -11.95 9.97 -21.47
N ARG A 298 -12.78 9.21 -20.76
CA ARG A 298 -13.83 8.39 -21.38
C ARG A 298 -14.80 9.22 -22.21
N ILE A 299 -15.13 10.42 -21.76
CA ILE A 299 -16.01 11.35 -22.49
C ILE A 299 -15.31 11.95 -23.71
N LYS A 300 -14.04 12.36 -23.58
CA LYS A 300 -13.33 13.10 -24.63
C LYS A 300 -12.61 12.21 -25.65
N MET A 301 -12.14 11.05 -25.24
CA MET A 301 -11.36 10.12 -26.06
C MET A 301 -11.82 8.68 -25.81
N PRO A 302 -13.04 8.28 -26.20
CA PRO A 302 -13.64 6.99 -25.85
C PRO A 302 -12.88 5.77 -26.43
N ASP A 303 -12.11 5.97 -27.50
CA ASP A 303 -11.47 4.92 -28.30
C ASP A 303 -10.05 4.56 -27.83
N ILE A 304 -9.55 5.22 -26.77
CA ILE A 304 -8.23 4.88 -26.20
C ILE A 304 -8.31 3.67 -25.27
N LEU A 305 -7.17 3.02 -25.07
CA LEU A 305 -7.07 1.97 -24.05
C LEU A 305 -7.20 2.57 -22.64
N PRO A 306 -7.87 1.88 -21.70
CA PRO A 306 -8.08 2.39 -20.34
C PRO A 306 -6.76 2.76 -19.63
N ASP A 307 -5.72 1.95 -19.77
CA ASP A 307 -4.41 2.18 -19.14
C ASP A 307 -3.65 3.37 -19.80
N GLU A 308 -4.04 3.81 -20.98
CA GLU A 308 -3.51 5.00 -21.63
C GLU A 308 -4.20 6.30 -21.16
N ALA A 309 -5.36 6.20 -20.49
CA ALA A 309 -6.18 7.36 -20.18
C ALA A 309 -5.41 8.44 -19.41
N PHE A 310 -4.68 8.08 -18.36
CA PHE A 310 -3.90 9.03 -17.57
C PHE A 310 -2.74 9.63 -18.37
N ILE A 311 -2.06 8.80 -19.16
CA ILE A 311 -0.94 9.21 -20.03
C ILE A 311 -1.42 10.22 -21.08
N LYS A 312 -2.51 9.88 -21.78
CA LYS A 312 -3.12 10.75 -22.82
C LYS A 312 -3.66 12.05 -22.21
N ALA A 313 -4.26 12.00 -21.00
CA ALA A 313 -4.70 13.21 -20.31
C ALA A 313 -3.53 14.19 -20.10
N ILE A 314 -2.41 13.73 -19.59
CA ILE A 314 -1.22 14.58 -19.39
C ILE A 314 -0.70 15.09 -20.74
N LEU A 315 -0.56 14.23 -21.76
CA LEU A 315 0.01 14.61 -23.04
C LEU A 315 -0.84 15.61 -23.83
N VAL A 316 -2.18 15.48 -23.77
CA VAL A 316 -3.08 16.27 -24.60
C VAL A 316 -3.65 17.48 -23.85
N MET A 317 -3.93 17.35 -22.56
CA MET A 317 -4.68 18.36 -21.81
C MET A 317 -3.81 19.26 -20.94
N VAL A 318 -2.59 18.84 -20.60
CA VAL A 318 -1.71 19.61 -19.74
C VAL A 318 -0.69 20.42 -20.57
N PRO A 319 -0.48 21.72 -20.28
CA PRO A 319 0.53 22.54 -20.97
C PRO A 319 1.96 22.04 -20.76
N VAL A 320 2.82 22.31 -21.73
CA VAL A 320 4.28 22.04 -21.64
C VAL A 320 4.85 22.78 -20.41
N GLY A 321 5.76 22.14 -19.70
CA GLY A 321 6.30 22.60 -18.42
C GLY A 321 5.50 22.04 -17.22
N LEU A 322 4.19 22.22 -17.18
CA LEU A 322 3.36 21.57 -16.16
C LEU A 322 3.37 20.04 -16.32
N ARG A 323 3.48 19.50 -17.54
CA ARG A 323 3.67 18.06 -17.77
C ARG A 323 4.90 17.54 -17.05
N GLY A 324 6.02 18.25 -17.16
CA GLY A 324 7.26 17.90 -16.48
C GLY A 324 7.09 17.84 -14.96
N ILE A 325 6.36 18.79 -14.37
CA ILE A 325 6.05 18.81 -12.93
C ILE A 325 5.17 17.62 -12.55
N LEU A 326 4.15 17.29 -13.36
CA LEU A 326 3.28 16.14 -13.10
C LEU A 326 4.04 14.81 -13.17
N ILE A 327 4.91 14.66 -14.16
CA ILE A 327 5.75 13.45 -14.29
C ILE A 327 6.72 13.37 -13.10
N ALA A 328 7.31 14.48 -12.67
CA ALA A 328 8.16 14.53 -11.49
C ALA A 328 7.39 14.14 -10.21
N GLY A 329 6.13 14.54 -10.06
CA GLY A 329 5.28 14.16 -8.93
C GLY A 329 4.90 12.68 -8.94
N LEU A 330 4.62 12.11 -10.11
CA LEU A 330 4.42 10.65 -10.25
C LEU A 330 5.71 9.88 -9.94
N MET A 331 6.88 10.42 -10.34
CA MET A 331 8.16 9.86 -9.95
C MET A 331 8.39 9.97 -8.44
N ALA A 332 7.94 11.04 -7.78
CA ALA A 332 8.02 11.15 -6.32
C ALA A 332 7.25 10.04 -5.61
N ALA A 333 6.01 9.79 -6.02
CA ALA A 333 5.20 8.69 -5.49
C ALA A 333 5.88 7.33 -5.72
N LEU A 334 6.38 7.10 -6.94
CA LEU A 334 7.08 5.87 -7.28
C LEU A 334 8.35 5.66 -6.46
N LEU A 335 9.18 6.70 -6.31
CA LEU A 335 10.42 6.62 -5.54
C LEU A 335 10.16 6.26 -4.08
N SER A 336 9.11 6.83 -3.45
CA SER A 336 8.68 6.49 -2.09
C SER A 336 8.17 5.05 -1.94
N THR A 337 7.52 4.51 -2.97
CA THR A 337 7.11 3.11 -3.00
C THR A 337 8.33 2.19 -3.08
N VAL A 338 9.25 2.49 -3.99
CA VAL A 338 10.44 1.67 -4.25
C VAL A 338 11.39 1.66 -3.06
N ASP A 339 11.68 2.81 -2.44
CA ASP A 339 12.58 2.89 -1.29
C ASP A 339 12.00 2.21 -0.04
N GLY A 340 10.69 2.33 0.17
CA GLY A 340 9.99 1.65 1.25
C GLY A 340 9.98 0.12 1.12
N MET A 341 9.79 -0.40 -0.09
CA MET A 341 9.81 -1.84 -0.33
C MET A 341 11.24 -2.39 -0.28
N LEU A 342 12.22 -1.62 -0.75
CA LEU A 342 13.63 -1.97 -0.69
C LEU A 342 14.11 -2.07 0.77
N THR A 343 13.82 -1.05 1.60
CA THR A 343 14.18 -1.05 3.02
C THR A 343 13.45 -2.14 3.80
N ALA A 344 12.19 -2.40 3.51
CA ALA A 344 11.42 -3.45 4.18
C ALA A 344 11.95 -4.84 3.84
N SER A 345 12.19 -5.13 2.55
CA SER A 345 12.70 -6.43 2.11
C SER A 345 14.08 -6.75 2.71
N SER A 346 15.00 -5.77 2.68
CA SER A 346 16.34 -5.93 3.26
C SER A 346 16.33 -6.06 4.79
N ALA A 347 15.44 -5.33 5.46
CA ALA A 347 15.26 -5.43 6.91
C ALA A 347 14.67 -6.80 7.32
N LEU A 348 13.68 -7.31 6.59
CA LEU A 348 13.12 -8.66 6.81
C LEU A 348 14.21 -9.73 6.66
N PHE A 349 15.02 -9.66 5.60
CA PHE A 349 16.13 -10.59 5.46
C PHE A 349 17.10 -10.51 6.64
N THR A 350 17.47 -9.30 7.03
CA THR A 350 18.48 -9.08 8.09
C THR A 350 17.97 -9.49 9.47
N GLU A 351 16.74 -9.09 9.84
CA GLU A 351 16.18 -9.31 11.17
C GLU A 351 15.56 -10.69 11.34
N ASP A 352 14.92 -11.22 10.30
CA ASP A 352 14.14 -12.45 10.41
C ASP A 352 14.92 -13.71 10.02
N PHE A 353 15.92 -13.57 9.13
CA PHE A 353 16.76 -14.68 8.71
C PHE A 353 18.19 -14.57 9.22
N TYR A 354 18.89 -13.47 8.93
CA TYR A 354 20.31 -13.38 9.26
C TYR A 354 20.54 -13.37 10.78
N SER A 355 19.98 -12.40 11.49
CA SER A 355 20.19 -12.26 12.95
C SER A 355 19.50 -13.36 13.74
N ARG A 356 18.39 -13.91 13.24
CA ARG A 356 17.58 -14.87 13.99
C ARG A 356 17.94 -16.34 13.74
N ILE A 357 18.39 -16.68 12.53
CA ILE A 357 18.66 -18.06 12.12
C ILE A 357 20.15 -18.28 11.83
N ILE A 358 20.78 -17.38 11.03
CA ILE A 358 22.13 -17.61 10.52
C ILE A 358 23.19 -17.24 11.57
N ARG A 359 23.07 -16.06 12.20
CA ARG A 359 24.07 -15.56 13.15
C ARG A 359 23.42 -14.77 14.28
N LYS A 360 23.09 -15.48 15.36
CA LYS A 360 22.38 -14.90 16.53
C LYS A 360 23.18 -13.84 17.28
N ASP A 361 24.51 -13.92 17.24
CA ASP A 361 25.43 -13.00 17.93
C ASP A 361 25.99 -11.92 16.99
N ALA A 362 25.26 -11.58 15.92
CA ALA A 362 25.69 -10.58 14.97
C ALA A 362 25.81 -9.20 15.61
N THR A 363 26.96 -8.55 15.41
CA THR A 363 27.20 -7.20 15.94
C THR A 363 26.37 -6.15 15.20
N PRO A 364 26.03 -5.00 15.83
CA PRO A 364 25.34 -3.92 15.16
C PRO A 364 26.00 -3.44 13.86
N THR A 365 27.34 -3.43 13.83
CA THR A 365 28.11 -3.07 12.63
C THR A 365 27.94 -4.09 11.52
N GLU A 366 27.89 -5.37 11.87
CA GLU A 366 27.68 -6.46 10.94
C GLU A 366 26.26 -6.43 10.37
N LEU A 367 25.23 -6.27 11.22
CA LEU A 367 23.84 -6.12 10.77
C LEU A 367 23.71 -4.98 9.77
N LYS A 368 24.35 -3.84 10.02
CA LYS A 368 24.35 -2.70 9.09
C LYS A 368 25.00 -3.01 7.73
N LYS A 369 26.04 -3.87 7.71
CA LYS A 369 26.62 -4.36 6.45
C LYS A 369 25.69 -5.32 5.74
N VAL A 370 25.06 -6.23 6.48
CA VAL A 370 24.12 -7.21 5.91
C VAL A 370 22.91 -6.53 5.28
N VAL A 371 22.30 -5.53 5.94
CA VAL A 371 21.20 -4.74 5.36
C VAL A 371 21.62 -4.15 4.02
N ARG A 372 22.79 -3.50 3.94
CA ARG A 372 23.28 -2.90 2.69
C ARG A 372 23.50 -3.91 1.56
N ILE A 373 24.04 -5.08 1.90
CA ILE A 373 24.20 -6.18 0.94
C ILE A 373 22.83 -6.66 0.49
N ALA A 374 21.89 -6.84 1.40
CA ALA A 374 20.53 -7.24 1.10
C ALA A 374 19.80 -6.22 0.21
N GLU A 375 20.01 -4.91 0.43
CA GLU A 375 19.48 -3.84 -0.43
C GLU A 375 20.02 -3.97 -1.87
N ILE A 376 21.34 -4.17 -2.04
CA ILE A 376 21.95 -4.38 -3.37
C ILE A 376 21.38 -5.64 -4.03
N LEU A 377 21.30 -6.76 -3.29
CA LEU A 377 20.77 -8.00 -3.83
C LEU A 377 19.28 -7.88 -4.21
N THR A 378 18.49 -7.15 -3.41
CA THR A 378 17.09 -6.86 -3.71
C THR A 378 16.96 -6.05 -4.99
N ILE A 379 17.79 -5.02 -5.22
CA ILE A 379 17.80 -4.25 -6.47
C ILE A 379 18.15 -5.15 -7.66
N LEU A 380 19.17 -5.98 -7.54
CA LEU A 380 19.57 -6.89 -8.62
C LEU A 380 18.46 -7.90 -8.95
N LEU A 381 17.83 -8.47 -7.92
CA LEU A 381 16.71 -9.40 -8.09
C LEU A 381 15.48 -8.70 -8.69
N THR A 382 15.21 -7.47 -8.29
CA THR A 382 14.16 -6.61 -8.87
C THR A 382 14.36 -6.47 -10.39
N LEU A 383 15.55 -6.07 -10.81
CA LEU A 383 15.86 -5.90 -12.23
C LEU A 383 15.80 -7.24 -13.00
N ALA A 384 16.20 -8.34 -12.36
CA ALA A 384 16.15 -9.68 -12.96
C ALA A 384 14.70 -10.20 -13.15
N LEU A 385 13.75 -9.78 -12.32
CA LEU A 385 12.33 -10.19 -12.43
C LEU A 385 11.54 -9.39 -13.46
N ILE A 386 11.98 -8.20 -13.86
CA ILE A 386 11.24 -7.34 -14.80
C ILE A 386 10.91 -8.03 -16.13
N PRO A 387 11.79 -8.84 -16.76
CA PRO A 387 11.43 -9.56 -17.98
C PRO A 387 10.22 -10.51 -17.82
N ILE A 388 9.99 -11.03 -16.61
CA ILE A 388 8.85 -11.89 -16.30
C ILE A 388 7.59 -11.03 -16.17
N ILE A 389 7.64 -9.95 -15.37
CA ILE A 389 6.53 -9.03 -15.15
C ILE A 389 6.07 -8.37 -16.44
N ARG A 390 6.99 -8.07 -17.34
CA ARG A 390 6.71 -7.47 -18.65
C ARG A 390 5.86 -8.37 -19.56
N LYS A 391 5.82 -9.69 -19.31
CA LYS A 391 5.00 -10.64 -20.08
C LYS A 391 3.56 -10.71 -19.57
N ALA A 392 3.24 -10.15 -18.41
CA ALA A 392 1.90 -10.13 -17.87
C ALA A 392 1.03 -9.15 -18.68
N ASP A 393 -0.22 -9.52 -18.92
CA ASP A 393 -1.21 -8.67 -19.61
C ASP A 393 -1.48 -7.37 -18.84
N SER A 394 -1.39 -7.42 -17.51
CA SER A 394 -1.48 -6.27 -16.62
C SER A 394 -0.59 -6.49 -15.40
N VAL A 395 0.34 -5.55 -15.18
CA VAL A 395 1.22 -5.55 -13.99
C VAL A 395 0.42 -5.49 -12.70
N MET A 396 -0.66 -4.69 -12.69
CA MET A 396 -1.51 -4.53 -11.50
C MET A 396 -2.24 -5.83 -11.15
N VAL A 397 -2.81 -6.52 -12.13
CA VAL A 397 -3.49 -7.80 -11.91
C VAL A 397 -2.49 -8.84 -11.39
N PHE A 398 -1.32 -8.95 -12.00
CA PHE A 398 -0.26 -9.86 -11.58
C PHE A 398 0.16 -9.65 -10.11
N ILE A 399 0.28 -8.38 -9.67
CA ILE A 399 0.58 -8.04 -8.28
C ILE A 399 -0.58 -8.43 -7.36
N GLN A 400 -1.83 -8.17 -7.79
CA GLN A 400 -3.02 -8.48 -6.99
C GLN A 400 -3.26 -9.98 -6.84
N ASP A 401 -2.98 -10.78 -7.87
CA ASP A 401 -3.01 -12.24 -7.80
C ASP A 401 -2.03 -12.73 -6.72
N PHE A 402 -0.80 -12.21 -6.72
CA PHE A 402 0.18 -12.58 -5.70
C PHE A 402 -0.24 -12.12 -4.29
N TYR A 403 -0.83 -10.94 -4.17
CA TYR A 403 -1.37 -10.47 -2.88
C TYR A 403 -2.52 -11.35 -2.38
N ALA A 404 -3.34 -11.92 -3.27
CA ALA A 404 -4.40 -12.83 -2.90
C ALA A 404 -3.86 -14.11 -2.21
N TYR A 405 -2.69 -14.62 -2.64
CA TYR A 405 -2.06 -15.78 -2.00
C TYR A 405 -1.51 -15.47 -0.60
N VAL A 406 -1.05 -14.24 -0.37
CA VAL A 406 -0.31 -13.86 0.84
C VAL A 406 -1.19 -13.14 1.86
N PHE A 407 -1.96 -12.13 1.42
CA PHE A 407 -2.63 -11.21 2.34
C PHE A 407 -3.83 -11.83 3.05
N GLY A 408 -4.60 -12.69 2.37
CA GLY A 408 -5.71 -13.40 3.02
C GLY A 408 -5.22 -14.28 4.17
N VAL A 409 -4.19 -15.10 3.90
CA VAL A 409 -3.56 -15.96 4.90
C VAL A 409 -2.98 -15.14 6.04
N THR A 410 -2.25 -14.08 5.70
CA THR A 410 -1.54 -13.27 6.67
C THR A 410 -2.49 -12.59 7.64
N ILE A 411 -3.45 -11.83 7.12
CA ILE A 411 -4.36 -11.09 8.02
C ILE A 411 -5.20 -12.03 8.87
N ALA A 412 -5.58 -13.21 8.35
CA ALA A 412 -6.29 -14.21 9.13
C ALA A 412 -5.49 -14.65 10.36
N ILE A 413 -4.23 -15.04 10.18
CA ILE A 413 -3.39 -15.49 11.30
C ILE A 413 -3.07 -14.36 12.27
N TYR A 414 -2.91 -13.12 11.80
CA TYR A 414 -2.74 -11.94 12.65
C TYR A 414 -3.98 -11.67 13.50
N LEU A 415 -5.17 -11.67 12.91
CA LEU A 415 -6.42 -11.47 13.64
C LEU A 415 -6.66 -12.58 14.66
N ILE A 416 -6.42 -13.84 14.30
CA ILE A 416 -6.47 -14.96 15.25
C ILE A 416 -5.51 -14.69 16.41
N GLY A 417 -4.27 -14.32 16.11
CA GLY A 417 -3.25 -14.02 17.12
C GLY A 417 -3.64 -12.88 18.06
N MET A 418 -4.21 -11.81 17.52
CA MET A 418 -4.57 -10.59 18.27
C MET A 418 -5.87 -10.73 19.07
N PHE A 419 -6.86 -11.45 18.54
CA PHE A 419 -8.20 -11.53 19.16
C PHE A 419 -8.44 -12.81 19.95
N THR A 420 -7.53 -13.77 19.94
CA THR A 420 -7.68 -15.00 20.74
C THR A 420 -6.54 -15.16 21.74
N LYS A 421 -6.81 -15.87 22.85
CA LYS A 421 -5.77 -16.29 23.80
C LYS A 421 -5.25 -17.69 23.50
N LYS A 422 -5.80 -18.36 22.47
CA LYS A 422 -5.44 -19.75 22.16
C LYS A 422 -4.01 -19.82 21.62
N VAL A 423 -3.17 -20.61 22.27
CA VAL A 423 -1.78 -20.85 21.87
C VAL A 423 -1.74 -22.16 21.11
N ALA A 424 -1.53 -22.11 19.81
CA ALA A 424 -1.49 -23.29 18.94
C ALA A 424 -0.45 -23.07 17.81
N PRO A 425 0.87 -23.13 18.14
CA PRO A 425 1.93 -22.78 17.21
C PRO A 425 2.04 -23.72 16.00
N ARG A 426 1.79 -25.03 16.18
CA ARG A 426 1.81 -26.00 15.08
C ARG A 426 0.62 -25.78 14.15
N SER A 427 -0.57 -25.60 14.73
CA SER A 427 -1.79 -25.31 13.97
C SER A 427 -1.67 -24.01 13.18
N GLY A 428 -1.05 -22.97 13.75
CA GLY A 428 -0.76 -21.73 13.04
C GLY A 428 0.12 -21.95 11.80
N PHE A 429 1.22 -22.65 11.94
CA PHE A 429 2.13 -22.93 10.83
C PHE A 429 1.48 -23.81 9.74
N ILE A 430 0.81 -24.90 10.14
CA ILE A 430 0.14 -25.81 9.18
C ILE A 430 -0.99 -25.06 8.45
N ALA A 431 -1.80 -24.26 9.17
CA ALA A 431 -2.86 -23.47 8.57
C ALA A 431 -2.32 -22.50 7.52
N MET A 432 -1.21 -21.82 7.80
CA MET A 432 -0.59 -20.89 6.85
C MET A 432 -0.12 -21.61 5.59
N ILE A 433 0.68 -22.67 5.73
CA ILE A 433 1.27 -23.36 4.56
C ILE A 433 0.22 -24.07 3.71
N THR A 434 -0.75 -24.72 4.35
CA THR A 434 -1.83 -25.42 3.63
C THR A 434 -2.76 -24.43 2.93
N SER A 435 -3.07 -23.29 3.56
CA SER A 435 -3.90 -22.25 2.93
C SER A 435 -3.22 -21.63 1.73
N VAL A 436 -1.92 -21.32 1.80
CA VAL A 436 -1.16 -20.84 0.63
C VAL A 436 -1.19 -21.89 -0.50
N ALA A 437 -0.93 -23.15 -0.19
CA ALA A 437 -0.93 -24.22 -1.19
C ALA A 437 -2.31 -24.42 -1.84
N LEU A 438 -3.39 -24.42 -1.04
CA LEU A 438 -4.76 -24.53 -1.55
C LEU A 438 -5.17 -23.32 -2.38
N THR A 439 -4.72 -22.12 -2.00
CA THR A 439 -5.01 -20.88 -2.72
C THR A 439 -4.33 -20.88 -4.09
N ILE A 440 -3.06 -21.27 -4.15
CA ILE A 440 -2.33 -21.43 -5.42
C ILE A 440 -2.97 -22.52 -6.28
N ALA A 441 -3.35 -23.65 -5.69
CA ALA A 441 -4.02 -24.71 -6.42
C ALA A 441 -5.36 -24.24 -7.00
N LEU A 442 -6.16 -23.49 -6.23
CA LEU A 442 -7.42 -22.93 -6.72
C LEU A 442 -7.19 -22.01 -7.93
N ASP A 443 -6.19 -21.16 -7.88
CA ASP A 443 -5.87 -20.24 -8.98
C ASP A 443 -5.39 -20.97 -10.23
N VAL A 444 -4.48 -21.93 -10.07
CA VAL A 444 -3.91 -22.70 -11.21
C VAL A 444 -4.96 -23.60 -11.88
N PHE A 445 -5.90 -24.16 -11.13
CA PHE A 445 -6.91 -25.10 -11.65
C PHE A 445 -8.27 -24.45 -11.92
N SER A 446 -8.42 -23.15 -11.76
CA SER A 446 -9.68 -22.46 -12.02
C SER A 446 -9.45 -21.03 -12.52
N ASP A 447 -10.42 -20.53 -13.31
CA ASP A 447 -10.43 -19.12 -13.78
C ASP A 447 -11.10 -18.18 -12.75
N VAL A 448 -10.91 -18.41 -11.46
CA VAL A 448 -11.54 -17.60 -10.41
C VAL A 448 -10.79 -16.27 -10.26
N ASN A 449 -11.54 -15.19 -10.08
CA ASN A 449 -10.94 -13.86 -9.89
C ASN A 449 -10.17 -13.76 -8.56
N PHE A 450 -9.04 -13.04 -8.56
CA PHE A 450 -8.16 -12.84 -7.41
C PHE A 450 -8.87 -12.41 -6.12
N ALA A 451 -9.96 -11.64 -6.22
CA ALA A 451 -10.71 -11.19 -5.05
C ALA A 451 -11.40 -12.36 -4.33
N TYR A 452 -12.00 -13.30 -5.08
CA TYR A 452 -12.54 -14.52 -4.48
C TYR A 452 -11.45 -15.42 -3.92
N ILE A 453 -10.33 -15.54 -4.63
CA ILE A 453 -9.15 -16.30 -4.18
C ILE A 453 -8.64 -15.74 -2.84
N GLY A 454 -8.54 -14.40 -2.73
CA GLY A 454 -8.10 -13.75 -1.50
C GLY A 454 -9.07 -13.94 -0.32
N VAL A 455 -10.38 -13.86 -0.57
CA VAL A 455 -11.40 -14.17 0.46
C VAL A 455 -11.36 -15.64 0.85
N PHE A 456 -11.21 -16.54 -0.12
CA PHE A 456 -11.04 -17.97 0.12
C PHE A 456 -9.83 -18.25 1.00
N SER A 457 -8.67 -17.68 0.70
CA SER A 457 -7.45 -17.85 1.49
C SER A 457 -7.64 -17.40 2.95
N PHE A 458 -8.34 -16.29 3.17
CA PHE A 458 -8.68 -15.78 4.50
C PHE A 458 -9.55 -16.77 5.28
N ILE A 459 -10.65 -17.23 4.68
CA ILE A 459 -11.60 -18.14 5.32
C ILE A 459 -10.94 -19.49 5.61
N VAL A 460 -10.24 -20.07 4.64
CA VAL A 460 -9.56 -21.37 4.79
C VAL A 460 -8.54 -21.32 5.91
N THR A 461 -7.77 -20.23 6.03
CA THR A 461 -6.79 -20.07 7.12
C THR A 461 -7.47 -20.12 8.49
N ILE A 462 -8.59 -19.40 8.65
CA ILE A 462 -9.35 -19.40 9.91
C ILE A 462 -9.89 -20.80 10.22
N VAL A 463 -10.54 -21.45 9.25
CA VAL A 463 -11.12 -22.79 9.43
C VAL A 463 -10.04 -23.81 9.76
N MET A 464 -8.94 -23.83 9.01
CA MET A 464 -7.82 -24.74 9.25
C MET A 464 -7.19 -24.54 10.62
N PHE A 465 -6.95 -23.29 11.01
CA PHE A 465 -6.39 -22.99 12.33
C PHE A 465 -7.27 -23.54 13.45
N PHE A 466 -8.56 -23.19 13.46
CA PHE A 466 -9.45 -23.63 14.54
C PHE A 466 -9.67 -25.15 14.54
N SER A 467 -9.83 -25.78 13.38
CA SER A 467 -9.97 -27.23 13.26
C SER A 467 -8.75 -27.98 13.80
N LEU A 468 -7.55 -27.58 13.40
CA LEU A 468 -6.30 -28.21 13.85
C LEU A 468 -6.02 -27.93 15.32
N SER A 469 -6.35 -26.72 15.79
CA SER A 469 -6.07 -26.30 17.16
C SER A 469 -6.89 -27.02 18.23
N VAL A 470 -7.96 -27.77 17.85
CA VAL A 470 -8.69 -28.66 18.76
C VAL A 470 -7.82 -29.84 19.18
N PHE A 471 -6.99 -30.35 18.27
CA PHE A 471 -6.12 -31.50 18.49
C PHE A 471 -4.76 -31.12 19.07
N GLU A 472 -4.42 -29.83 19.10
CA GLU A 472 -3.13 -29.38 19.63
C GLU A 472 -3.22 -29.19 21.15
N LYS A 473 -2.38 -29.94 21.87
CA LYS A 473 -2.25 -29.80 23.33
C LYS A 473 -1.68 -28.41 23.65
N GLN A 474 -2.26 -27.73 24.64
CA GLN A 474 -1.70 -26.48 25.14
C GLN A 474 -0.27 -26.71 25.64
N PRO A 475 0.66 -25.78 25.40
CA PRO A 475 2.03 -25.89 25.90
C PRO A 475 2.02 -25.99 27.42
N ALA A 476 2.90 -26.85 27.95
CA ALA A 476 3.02 -27.11 29.39
C ALA A 476 3.45 -25.86 30.18
N THR A 477 4.20 -24.96 29.55
CA THR A 477 4.61 -23.68 30.10
C THR A 477 3.69 -22.57 29.60
N ALA A 478 3.21 -21.71 30.50
CA ALA A 478 2.42 -20.56 30.14
C ALA A 478 3.22 -19.67 29.16
N VAL A 479 2.70 -19.48 27.97
CA VAL A 479 3.27 -18.53 27.01
C VAL A 479 2.92 -17.13 27.50
N ASP A 480 3.92 -16.29 27.62
CA ASP A 480 3.71 -14.88 27.96
C ASP A 480 3.01 -14.18 26.78
N LEU A 481 1.76 -13.83 27.00
CA LEU A 481 0.91 -13.13 26.04
C LEU A 481 0.83 -11.62 26.32
N GLU A 482 1.63 -11.11 27.26
CA GLU A 482 1.60 -9.68 27.60
C GLU A 482 1.84 -8.82 26.35
N ASN A 483 0.94 -7.87 26.14
CA ASN A 483 0.96 -6.97 24.99
C ASN A 483 0.86 -7.63 23.58
N LEU A 484 0.48 -8.92 23.50
CA LEU A 484 0.34 -9.64 22.23
C LEU A 484 -1.12 -9.84 21.80
N THR A 485 -2.08 -9.60 22.69
CA THR A 485 -3.51 -9.71 22.35
C THR A 485 -4.28 -8.50 22.88
N VAL A 486 -5.44 -8.22 22.30
CA VAL A 486 -6.35 -7.18 22.78
C VAL A 486 -6.82 -7.41 24.24
N HIS A 487 -6.68 -8.65 24.74
CA HIS A 487 -7.09 -9.05 26.08
C HIS A 487 -5.97 -8.95 27.13
N THR A 488 -4.71 -8.77 26.71
CA THR A 488 -3.52 -8.84 27.57
C THR A 488 -2.66 -7.57 27.54
N LEU A 489 -3.17 -6.49 26.96
CA LEU A 489 -2.49 -5.20 26.98
C LEU A 489 -2.43 -4.65 28.40
N SER A 490 -1.22 -4.26 28.85
CA SER A 490 -0.90 -3.94 30.24
C SER A 490 -1.78 -2.86 30.88
N ASP A 491 -2.14 -1.81 30.10
CA ASP A 491 -2.90 -0.66 30.63
C ASP A 491 -4.37 -0.63 30.21
N ALA A 492 -4.82 -1.58 29.38
CA ALA A 492 -6.18 -1.57 28.86
C ALA A 492 -6.61 -2.99 28.52
N LYS A 493 -7.36 -3.61 29.41
CA LYS A 493 -7.94 -4.94 29.19
C LYS A 493 -9.24 -4.83 28.39
N GLY A 494 -9.38 -5.60 27.33
CA GLY A 494 -10.61 -5.75 26.55
C GLY A 494 -10.53 -5.19 25.11
N PRO A 495 -11.59 -5.40 24.29
CA PRO A 495 -11.58 -5.12 22.86
C PRO A 495 -11.48 -3.63 22.47
N TRP A 496 -11.65 -2.72 23.42
CA TRP A 496 -11.66 -1.27 23.17
C TRP A 496 -10.33 -0.58 23.54
N VAL A 497 -9.23 -1.26 23.33
CA VAL A 497 -7.89 -0.82 23.74
C VAL A 497 -7.48 0.50 23.10
N GLY A 498 -7.71 0.67 21.81
CA GLY A 498 -7.40 1.91 21.10
C GLY A 498 -8.17 3.11 21.66
N LEU A 499 -9.44 2.91 22.10
CA LEU A 499 -10.24 3.96 22.74
C LEU A 499 -9.72 4.33 24.12
N LYS A 500 -9.18 3.37 24.88
CA LYS A 500 -8.59 3.63 26.20
C LYS A 500 -7.22 4.32 26.08
N ALA A 501 -6.42 3.94 25.09
CA ALA A 501 -5.14 4.57 24.82
C ALA A 501 -5.30 6.02 24.31
N TRP A 502 -6.37 6.27 23.56
CA TRP A 502 -6.73 7.59 23.05
C TRP A 502 -8.25 7.80 23.09
N PRO A 503 -8.78 8.42 24.14
CA PRO A 503 -10.23 8.62 24.30
C PRO A 503 -10.93 9.38 23.16
N GLY A 504 -10.19 10.14 22.37
CA GLY A 504 -10.70 10.83 21.18
C GLY A 504 -10.79 9.97 19.91
N LEU A 505 -10.26 8.76 19.91
CA LEU A 505 -10.15 7.92 18.70
C LEU A 505 -11.53 7.63 18.06
N TRP A 506 -12.57 7.40 18.87
CA TRP A 506 -13.93 7.18 18.37
C TRP A 506 -14.49 8.40 17.61
N LYS A 507 -14.13 9.63 18.03
CA LYS A 507 -14.54 10.86 17.33
C LYS A 507 -13.92 10.92 15.95
N TRP A 508 -12.65 10.52 15.82
CA TRP A 508 -11.98 10.42 14.53
C TRP A 508 -12.57 9.33 13.65
N ALA A 509 -12.93 8.17 14.23
CA ALA A 509 -13.61 7.10 13.50
C ALA A 509 -14.97 7.56 12.96
N LEU A 510 -15.77 8.25 13.79
CA LEU A 510 -17.02 8.85 13.35
C LEU A 510 -16.80 9.94 12.31
N ALA A 511 -15.78 10.78 12.47
CA ALA A 511 -15.44 11.81 11.50
C ALA A 511 -15.06 11.21 10.14
N LEU A 512 -14.30 10.10 10.12
CA LEU A 512 -13.99 9.38 8.89
C LEU A 512 -15.24 8.80 8.23
N ALA A 513 -16.07 8.09 8.99
CA ALA A 513 -17.32 7.54 8.47
C ALA A 513 -18.27 8.65 7.97
N ALA A 514 -18.44 9.71 8.74
CA ALA A 514 -19.25 10.86 8.37
C ALA A 514 -18.69 11.58 7.13
N SER A 515 -17.38 11.76 7.05
CA SER A 515 -16.76 12.43 5.91
C SER A 515 -16.98 11.69 4.60
N TRP A 516 -16.99 10.35 4.62
CA TRP A 516 -17.31 9.56 3.44
C TRP A 516 -18.77 9.70 3.02
N VAL A 517 -19.68 9.58 3.98
CA VAL A 517 -21.11 9.75 3.71
C VAL A 517 -21.38 11.15 3.18
N VAL A 518 -20.84 12.18 3.84
CA VAL A 518 -20.97 13.57 3.41
C VAL A 518 -20.37 13.76 2.01
N PHE A 519 -19.17 13.24 1.76
CA PHE A 519 -18.54 13.33 0.45
C PHE A 519 -19.42 12.69 -0.65
N SER A 520 -19.94 11.49 -0.43
CA SER A 520 -20.79 10.79 -1.40
C SER A 520 -22.06 11.57 -1.71
N PHE A 521 -22.77 12.07 -0.68
CA PHE A 521 -23.98 12.87 -0.86
C PHE A 521 -23.69 14.25 -1.47
N CYS A 522 -22.63 14.92 -1.03
CA CYS A 522 -22.23 16.21 -1.61
C CYS A 522 -21.83 16.09 -3.07
N TRP A 523 -21.13 15.02 -3.44
CA TRP A 523 -20.77 14.73 -4.83
C TRP A 523 -22.03 14.54 -5.69
N GLU A 524 -22.95 13.68 -5.26
CA GLU A 524 -24.21 13.44 -6.00
C GLU A 524 -25.03 14.73 -6.12
N ALA A 525 -25.15 15.51 -5.04
CA ALA A 525 -25.86 16.78 -5.06
C ALA A 525 -25.17 17.81 -5.99
N PHE A 526 -23.85 17.87 -5.94
CA PHE A 526 -23.06 18.74 -6.82
C PHE A 526 -23.22 18.35 -8.30
N MET A 527 -23.15 17.06 -8.63
CA MET A 527 -23.35 16.58 -10.00
C MET A 527 -24.77 16.87 -10.50
N ARG A 528 -25.80 16.66 -9.67
CA ARG A 528 -27.20 17.02 -10.02
C ARG A 528 -27.39 18.51 -10.21
N SER A 529 -26.77 19.36 -9.40
CA SER A 529 -26.87 20.82 -9.55
C SER A 529 -26.26 21.29 -10.86
N LEU A 530 -25.12 20.70 -11.26
CA LEU A 530 -24.49 21.00 -12.54
C LEU A 530 -25.24 20.45 -13.75
N ALA A 531 -25.95 19.32 -13.61
CA ALA A 531 -26.79 18.79 -14.67
C ALA A 531 -28.06 19.61 -14.92
N ASN A 532 -28.52 20.38 -13.91
CA ASN A 532 -29.70 21.22 -14.00
C ASN A 532 -29.37 22.69 -14.35
N SER A 533 -28.10 23.08 -14.38
CA SER A 533 -27.61 24.40 -14.80
C SER A 533 -27.23 24.41 -16.28
#